data_7b9b6df15a8b78682c8505827970cfa7
#
_entry.id   7b9b6df15a8b78682c8505827970cfa7
#
_cell.length_a   1.000
_cell.length_b   1.000
_cell.length_c   1.000
_cell.angle_alpha   90.00
_cell.angle_beta   90.00
_cell.angle_gamma   90.00
#
_symmetry.space_group_name_H-M   'P 1'
#
loop_
_entity.id
_entity.type
_entity.pdbx_description
1 polymer ?
#
loop_
_entity_poly.entity_id
_entity_poly.type
_entity_poly.pdbx_seq_one_letter_code
_entity_poly.pdbx_strand_id
1 'polypeptide(L)'
;MKLPHKLDEETDKLQTRLCRLVGQAISDYRLIEDGDKVMVCLSGGKDSYGLLDILLVLQCRAPVRFDLVAVNLDQKQPGFPAHVLPDYLTGRGVPFHIETRDTYSIVKRLIPEGQTTCSLCSRLRRGHLYRIASELGATKIALGHHRDDIAETLFLNLFYTGKLKAIPPKLRSKDGRHLVIRPLALVKEVDLERYAELRAFPIIPCDLCGSQENLKRKNVKAFLREWEQGSPGSSDSIAAAHSPLLSRPSTRRPYSVLRSLPWECRCLPALAGQRRRAGQ
;
A
#
# COMPACT_ATOMS: atom_id res chain seq x y z
N MET A 1 5.47 -4.59 27.79
CA MET A 1 4.81 -4.26 26.51
C MET A 1 3.44 -4.94 26.52
N LYS A 2 2.35 -4.17 26.58
CA LYS A 2 0.98 -4.74 26.58
C LYS A 2 0.75 -5.38 25.21
N LEU A 3 0.42 -6.66 25.20
CA LEU A 3 -0.12 -7.35 24.03
C LEU A 3 -1.28 -6.51 23.45
N PRO A 4 -1.45 -6.46 22.12
CA PRO A 4 -2.57 -5.74 21.54
C PRO A 4 -3.86 -6.29 22.16
N HIS A 5 -4.72 -5.38 22.61
CA HIS A 5 -6.08 -5.68 23.02
C HIS A 5 -6.68 -6.71 22.03
N LYS A 6 -7.32 -7.75 22.57
CA LYS A 6 -8.14 -8.67 21.76
C LYS A 6 -8.98 -7.79 20.85
N LEU A 7 -8.74 -7.89 19.53
CA LEU A 7 -9.51 -7.14 18.54
C LEU A 7 -10.97 -7.45 18.81
N ASP A 8 -11.85 -6.46 18.66
CA ASP A 8 -13.27 -6.78 18.69
C ASP A 8 -13.60 -7.75 17.54
N GLU A 9 -14.70 -8.45 17.66
CA GLU A 9 -15.08 -9.49 16.70
C GLU A 9 -15.21 -8.96 15.26
N GLU A 10 -15.62 -7.71 15.08
CA GLU A 10 -15.74 -7.04 13.78
C GLU A 10 -14.38 -6.81 13.16
N THR A 11 -13.44 -6.27 13.92
CA THR A 11 -12.06 -5.99 13.48
C THR A 11 -11.36 -7.28 13.07
N ASP A 12 -11.51 -8.36 13.85
CA ASP A 12 -10.88 -9.65 13.54
C ASP A 12 -11.46 -10.28 12.26
N LYS A 13 -12.77 -10.24 12.07
CA LYS A 13 -13.45 -10.72 10.86
C LYS A 13 -12.97 -9.93 9.62
N LEU A 14 -12.92 -8.60 9.73
CA LEU A 14 -12.49 -7.75 8.63
C LEU A 14 -11.00 -7.97 8.32
N GLN A 15 -10.12 -8.01 9.31
CA GLN A 15 -8.70 -8.30 9.14
C GLN A 15 -8.49 -9.66 8.46
N THR A 16 -9.21 -10.69 8.89
CA THR A 16 -9.13 -12.02 8.29
C THR A 16 -9.54 -11.99 6.81
N ARG A 17 -10.61 -11.27 6.47
CA ARG A 17 -11.06 -11.09 5.08
C ARG A 17 -10.00 -10.37 4.25
N LEU A 18 -9.44 -9.28 4.77
CA LEU A 18 -8.40 -8.50 4.10
C LEU A 18 -7.12 -9.34 3.89
N CYS A 19 -6.67 -10.06 4.90
CA CYS A 19 -5.52 -10.97 4.80
C CYS A 19 -5.74 -12.04 3.72
N ARG A 20 -6.96 -12.60 3.61
CA ARG A 20 -7.31 -13.56 2.58
C ARG A 20 -7.22 -12.96 1.17
N LEU A 21 -7.76 -11.76 0.96
CA LEU A 21 -7.74 -11.08 -0.35
C LEU A 21 -6.31 -10.68 -0.75
N VAL A 22 -5.53 -10.16 0.19
CA VAL A 22 -4.12 -9.80 -0.04
C VAL A 22 -3.28 -11.04 -0.30
N GLY A 23 -3.46 -12.11 0.47
CA GLY A 23 -2.81 -13.39 0.24
C GLY A 23 -3.15 -13.99 -1.14
N GLN A 24 -4.41 -13.87 -1.57
CA GLN A 24 -4.83 -14.27 -2.90
C GLN A 24 -4.12 -13.44 -3.98
N ALA A 25 -4.06 -12.10 -3.86
CA ALA A 25 -3.35 -11.23 -4.81
C ALA A 25 -1.86 -11.58 -4.87
N ILE A 26 -1.22 -11.82 -3.71
CA ILE A 26 0.19 -12.23 -3.65
C ILE A 26 0.40 -13.54 -4.41
N SER A 27 -0.47 -14.52 -4.23
CA SER A 27 -0.39 -15.82 -4.92
C SER A 27 -0.65 -15.69 -6.42
N ASP A 28 -1.79 -15.09 -6.80
CA ASP A 28 -2.25 -15.02 -8.17
C ASP A 28 -1.27 -14.27 -9.08
N TYR A 29 -0.64 -13.21 -8.56
CA TYR A 29 0.30 -12.36 -9.30
C TYR A 29 1.76 -12.58 -8.94
N ARG A 30 2.08 -13.55 -8.06
CA ARG A 30 3.44 -13.81 -7.55
C ARG A 30 4.11 -12.52 -7.10
N LEU A 31 3.44 -11.79 -6.18
CA LEU A 31 3.90 -10.48 -5.74
C LEU A 31 5.07 -10.58 -4.77
N ILE A 32 5.02 -11.55 -3.86
CA ILE A 32 6.04 -11.80 -2.84
C ILE A 32 6.46 -13.27 -2.94
N GLU A 33 7.76 -13.50 -2.91
CA GLU A 33 8.40 -14.81 -3.00
C GLU A 33 9.30 -15.03 -1.77
N ASP A 34 9.73 -16.29 -1.54
CA ASP A 34 10.59 -16.61 -0.40
C ASP A 34 11.92 -15.84 -0.46
N GLY A 35 12.33 -15.26 0.66
CA GLY A 35 13.54 -14.44 0.77
C GLY A 35 13.40 -13.00 0.29
N ASP A 36 12.21 -12.54 -0.13
CA ASP A 36 12.02 -11.15 -0.53
C ASP A 36 12.19 -10.16 0.62
N LYS A 37 12.79 -9.01 0.32
CA LYS A 37 12.77 -7.82 1.16
C LYS A 37 11.82 -6.80 0.56
N VAL A 38 10.68 -6.60 1.21
CA VAL A 38 9.58 -5.75 0.72
C VAL A 38 9.63 -4.38 1.36
N MET A 39 9.86 -3.36 0.56
CA MET A 39 9.77 -1.95 0.95
C MET A 39 8.33 -1.48 0.84
N VAL A 40 7.67 -1.20 1.96
CA VAL A 40 6.31 -0.68 2.03
C VAL A 40 6.34 0.84 2.02
N CYS A 41 5.80 1.46 0.97
CA CYS A 41 5.77 2.91 0.86
C CYS A 41 4.59 3.49 1.63
N LEU A 42 4.87 4.23 2.70
CA LEU A 42 3.88 4.89 3.54
C LEU A 42 3.70 6.35 3.13
N SER A 43 2.47 6.72 2.80
CA SER A 43 2.08 8.11 2.53
C SER A 43 1.46 8.80 3.74
N GLY A 44 1.13 8.06 4.79
CA GLY A 44 0.30 8.52 5.91
C GLY A 44 -1.21 8.38 5.66
N GLY A 45 -1.63 7.94 4.47
CA GLY A 45 -3.03 7.67 4.16
C GLY A 45 -3.49 6.27 4.61
N LYS A 46 -4.81 6.10 4.76
CA LYS A 46 -5.48 4.87 5.22
C LYS A 46 -4.99 3.59 4.53
N ASP A 47 -4.81 3.66 3.20
CA ASP A 47 -4.45 2.50 2.38
C ASP A 47 -3.02 2.04 2.63
N SER A 48 -2.11 2.98 2.87
CA SER A 48 -0.71 2.67 3.17
C SER A 48 -0.54 2.07 4.57
N TYR A 49 -1.29 2.55 5.57
CA TYR A 49 -1.35 1.94 6.89
C TYR A 49 -1.98 0.55 6.84
N GLY A 50 -3.12 0.41 6.15
CA GLY A 50 -3.80 -0.87 5.97
C GLY A 50 -2.90 -1.91 5.28
N LEU A 51 -2.17 -1.50 4.23
CA LEU A 51 -1.19 -2.35 3.56
C LEU A 51 -0.12 -2.86 4.52
N LEU A 52 0.50 -1.96 5.29
CA LEU A 52 1.55 -2.34 6.24
C LEU A 52 1.01 -3.29 7.30
N ASP A 53 -0.13 -2.96 7.93
CA ASP A 53 -0.71 -3.75 9.01
C ASP A 53 -1.08 -5.17 8.54
N ILE A 54 -1.67 -5.31 7.35
CA ILE A 54 -2.01 -6.60 6.75
C ILE A 54 -0.75 -7.40 6.39
N LEU A 55 0.29 -6.76 5.83
CA LEU A 55 1.53 -7.44 5.49
C LEU A 55 2.29 -7.92 6.74
N LEU A 56 2.24 -7.19 7.86
CA LEU A 56 2.78 -7.64 9.14
C LEU A 56 2.08 -8.92 9.65
N VAL A 57 0.75 -8.99 9.52
CA VAL A 57 0.00 -10.20 9.87
C VAL A 57 0.37 -11.36 8.94
N LEU A 58 0.47 -11.10 7.64
CA LEU A 58 0.84 -12.12 6.66
C LEU A 58 2.29 -12.60 6.82
N GLN A 59 3.23 -11.73 7.20
CA GLN A 59 4.61 -12.09 7.48
C GLN A 59 4.69 -13.19 8.54
N CYS A 60 3.81 -13.17 9.54
CA CYS A 60 3.74 -14.20 10.57
C CYS A 60 3.04 -15.49 10.14
N ARG A 61 2.19 -15.44 9.11
CA ARG A 61 1.28 -16.54 8.73
C ARG A 61 1.54 -17.14 7.36
N ALA A 62 2.33 -16.46 6.52
CA ALA A 62 2.60 -16.90 5.16
C ALA A 62 3.50 -18.15 5.11
N PRO A 63 3.34 -19.02 4.10
CA PRO A 63 4.23 -20.16 3.90
C PRO A 63 5.61 -19.79 3.37
N VAL A 64 5.80 -18.51 2.99
CA VAL A 64 7.06 -17.94 2.51
C VAL A 64 7.61 -16.93 3.51
N ARG A 65 8.92 -16.86 3.64
CA ARG A 65 9.60 -15.88 4.51
C ARG A 65 9.94 -14.63 3.71
N PHE A 66 9.64 -13.48 4.24
CA PHE A 66 10.00 -12.19 3.66
C PHE A 66 10.20 -11.15 4.75
N ASP A 67 11.06 -10.19 4.48
CA ASP A 67 11.30 -9.06 5.37
C ASP A 67 10.50 -7.83 4.95
N LEU A 68 10.12 -7.00 5.93
CA LEU A 68 9.44 -5.74 5.72
C LEU A 68 10.29 -4.57 6.20
N VAL A 69 10.31 -3.51 5.42
CA VAL A 69 10.83 -2.20 5.83
C VAL A 69 9.84 -1.13 5.37
N ALA A 70 9.40 -0.28 6.29
CA ALA A 70 8.52 0.83 6.00
C ALA A 70 9.33 2.04 5.53
N VAL A 71 8.89 2.71 4.46
CA VAL A 71 9.57 3.90 3.93
C VAL A 71 8.58 5.02 3.71
N ASN A 72 8.88 6.20 4.26
CA ASN A 72 8.18 7.43 3.94
C ASN A 72 9.12 8.42 3.26
N LEU A 73 8.62 9.13 2.27
CA LEU A 73 9.27 10.30 1.67
C LEU A 73 8.54 11.56 2.12
N ASP A 74 9.11 12.26 3.09
CA ASP A 74 8.68 13.61 3.47
C ASP A 74 9.14 14.60 2.38
N GLN A 75 8.17 15.16 1.68
CA GLN A 75 8.38 16.08 0.57
C GLN A 75 8.47 17.55 1.00
N LYS A 76 8.46 17.82 2.32
CA LYS A 76 8.41 19.16 2.91
C LYS A 76 7.16 19.94 2.51
N GLN A 77 6.03 19.25 2.41
CA GLN A 77 4.74 19.90 2.22
C GLN A 77 4.39 20.71 3.49
N PRO A 78 3.87 21.95 3.36
CA PRO A 78 3.45 22.74 4.50
C PRO A 78 2.41 21.99 5.34
N GLY A 79 2.59 21.98 6.66
CA GLY A 79 1.67 21.31 7.58
C GLY A 79 1.83 19.79 7.68
N PHE A 80 2.82 19.19 7.02
CA PHE A 80 3.06 17.76 7.16
C PHE A 80 3.57 17.41 8.57
N PRO A 81 2.82 16.57 9.34
CA PRO A 81 3.19 16.24 10.72
C PRO A 81 4.28 15.16 10.75
N ALA A 82 5.54 15.57 10.65
CA ALA A 82 6.70 14.69 10.47
C ALA A 82 6.91 13.65 11.59
N HIS A 83 6.33 13.88 12.79
CA HIS A 83 6.45 12.98 13.94
C HIS A 83 5.49 11.76 13.89
N VAL A 84 4.34 11.90 13.23
CA VAL A 84 3.25 10.90 13.28
C VAL A 84 3.69 9.51 12.78
N LEU A 85 4.37 9.46 11.64
CA LEU A 85 4.83 8.18 11.08
C LEU A 85 5.95 7.53 11.91
N PRO A 86 7.01 8.25 12.31
CA PRO A 86 8.04 7.68 13.19
C PRO A 86 7.48 7.15 14.50
N ASP A 87 6.59 7.90 15.16
CA ASP A 87 5.96 7.49 16.43
C ASP A 87 5.14 6.20 16.26
N TYR A 88 4.30 6.17 15.22
CA TYR A 88 3.51 4.98 14.89
C TYR A 88 4.39 3.76 14.61
N LEU A 89 5.41 3.89 13.76
CA LEU A 89 6.29 2.79 13.36
C LEU A 89 7.15 2.28 14.51
N THR A 90 7.65 3.19 15.35
CA THR A 90 8.37 2.84 16.58
C THR A 90 7.47 2.05 17.54
N GLY A 91 6.24 2.54 17.75
CA GLY A 91 5.25 1.85 18.60
C GLY A 91 4.87 0.46 18.08
N ARG A 92 4.99 0.22 16.77
CA ARG A 92 4.74 -1.07 16.12
C ARG A 92 5.96 -1.99 16.05
N GLY A 93 7.17 -1.48 16.35
CA GLY A 93 8.41 -2.22 16.25
C GLY A 93 8.82 -2.59 14.82
N VAL A 94 8.38 -1.80 13.83
CA VAL A 94 8.65 -2.03 12.41
C VAL A 94 9.94 -1.32 12.01
N PRO A 95 10.88 -1.98 11.32
CA PRO A 95 12.02 -1.29 10.72
C PRO A 95 11.55 -0.24 9.72
N PHE A 96 12.07 0.99 9.82
CA PHE A 96 11.64 2.05 8.92
C PHE A 96 12.77 3.00 8.52
N HIS A 97 12.56 3.70 7.42
CA HIS A 97 13.40 4.78 6.91
C HIS A 97 12.53 5.97 6.51
N ILE A 98 12.82 7.14 7.06
CA ILE A 98 12.18 8.41 6.67
C ILE A 98 13.19 9.21 5.86
N GLU A 99 12.90 9.40 4.60
CA GLU A 99 13.68 10.26 3.70
C GLU A 99 13.04 11.64 3.61
N THR A 100 13.80 12.68 3.90
CA THR A 100 13.35 14.07 3.78
C THR A 100 13.96 14.69 2.52
N ARG A 101 13.12 15.13 1.59
CA ARG A 101 13.54 15.82 0.34
C ARG A 101 12.55 16.91 -0.02
N ASP A 102 13.00 18.12 -0.15
CA ASP A 102 12.14 19.23 -0.58
C ASP A 102 11.82 19.15 -2.09
N THR A 103 10.95 18.18 -2.42
CA THR A 103 10.40 18.07 -3.76
C THR A 103 9.20 18.99 -3.96
N TYR A 104 8.57 19.45 -2.88
CA TYR A 104 7.44 20.38 -2.94
C TYR A 104 7.84 21.73 -3.53
N SER A 105 8.90 22.36 -3.02
CA SER A 105 9.42 23.63 -3.55
C SER A 105 9.89 23.51 -5.01
N ILE A 106 10.48 22.39 -5.39
CA ILE A 106 10.87 22.12 -6.78
C ILE A 106 9.64 22.12 -7.68
N VAL A 107 8.57 21.40 -7.28
CA VAL A 107 7.33 21.31 -8.05
C VAL A 107 6.66 22.67 -8.17
N LYS A 108 6.56 23.43 -7.07
CA LYS A 108 5.97 24.77 -7.07
C LYS A 108 6.73 25.76 -7.95
N ARG A 109 8.06 25.68 -7.99
CA ARG A 109 8.89 26.55 -8.83
C ARG A 109 8.76 26.23 -10.32
N LEU A 110 8.59 24.94 -10.68
CA LEU A 110 8.60 24.50 -12.08
C LEU A 110 7.24 24.47 -12.75
N ILE A 111 6.16 24.43 -11.97
CA ILE A 111 4.79 24.36 -12.48
C ILE A 111 4.08 25.69 -12.18
N PRO A 112 3.60 26.42 -13.20
CA PRO A 112 2.83 27.64 -13.02
C PRO A 112 1.54 27.43 -12.20
N GLU A 113 1.09 28.46 -11.51
CA GLU A 113 -0.20 28.42 -10.80
C GLU A 113 -1.34 28.05 -11.74
N GLY A 114 -2.29 27.25 -11.23
CA GLY A 114 -3.43 26.76 -12.03
C GLY A 114 -3.15 25.50 -12.86
N GLN A 115 -1.89 25.06 -12.97
CA GLN A 115 -1.57 23.81 -13.66
C GLN A 115 -1.41 22.63 -12.70
N THR A 116 -1.62 21.40 -13.23
CA THR A 116 -1.52 20.19 -12.42
C THR A 116 -0.09 19.84 -12.05
N THR A 117 0.19 19.70 -10.76
CA THR A 117 1.54 19.40 -10.24
C THR A 117 1.82 17.91 -10.12
N CYS A 118 0.79 17.06 -10.18
CA CYS A 118 0.85 15.63 -9.83
C CYS A 118 1.79 14.81 -10.71
N SER A 119 1.89 15.13 -12.00
CA SER A 119 2.77 14.42 -12.94
C SER A 119 4.25 14.55 -12.55
N LEU A 120 4.72 15.78 -12.29
CA LEU A 120 6.10 16.04 -11.88
C LEU A 120 6.36 15.50 -10.46
N CYS A 121 5.43 15.77 -9.51
CA CYS A 121 5.51 15.29 -8.14
C CYS A 121 5.65 13.75 -8.10
N SER A 122 4.79 13.03 -8.82
CA SER A 122 4.83 11.56 -8.86
C SER A 122 6.12 11.02 -9.50
N ARG A 123 6.69 11.73 -10.48
CA ARG A 123 7.97 11.37 -11.11
C ARG A 123 9.12 11.52 -10.14
N LEU A 124 9.22 12.66 -9.45
CA LEU A 124 10.27 12.92 -8.46
C LEU A 124 10.18 11.92 -7.31
N ARG A 125 8.97 11.73 -6.73
CA ARG A 125 8.73 10.77 -5.67
C ARG A 125 9.16 9.36 -6.07
N ARG A 126 8.83 8.92 -7.27
CA ARG A 126 9.22 7.60 -7.78
C ARG A 126 10.73 7.46 -7.89
N GLY A 127 11.43 8.47 -8.38
CA GLY A 127 12.90 8.47 -8.48
C GLY A 127 13.56 8.29 -7.12
N HIS A 128 13.10 9.02 -6.10
CA HIS A 128 13.61 8.88 -4.74
C HIS A 128 13.30 7.50 -4.16
N LEU A 129 12.07 7.00 -4.30
CA LEU A 129 11.70 5.67 -3.80
C LEU A 129 12.52 4.55 -4.45
N TYR A 130 12.84 4.65 -5.74
CA TYR A 130 13.70 3.67 -6.42
C TYR A 130 15.14 3.70 -5.90
N ARG A 131 15.69 4.91 -5.67
CA ARG A 131 17.01 5.06 -5.04
C ARG A 131 17.04 4.43 -3.67
N ILE A 132 16.09 4.76 -2.80
CA ILE A 132 15.97 4.21 -1.45
C ILE A 132 15.83 2.68 -1.49
N ALA A 133 15.02 2.14 -2.40
CA ALA A 133 14.87 0.70 -2.57
C ALA A 133 16.21 0.01 -2.88
N SER A 134 17.03 0.62 -3.75
CA SER A 134 18.38 0.12 -4.05
C SER A 134 19.30 0.18 -2.84
N GLU A 135 19.31 1.31 -2.11
CA GLU A 135 20.14 1.53 -0.92
C GLU A 135 19.79 0.55 0.23
N LEU A 136 18.50 0.25 0.38
CA LEU A 136 18.01 -0.71 1.37
C LEU A 136 18.10 -2.17 0.91
N GLY A 137 18.48 -2.45 -0.33
CA GLY A 137 18.49 -3.79 -0.89
C GLY A 137 17.10 -4.41 -1.01
N ALA A 138 16.06 -3.59 -1.21
CA ALA A 138 14.69 -4.07 -1.35
C ALA A 138 14.46 -4.74 -2.71
N THR A 139 13.91 -5.94 -2.70
CA THR A 139 13.58 -6.71 -3.92
C THR A 139 12.22 -6.31 -4.50
N LYS A 140 11.30 -5.85 -3.65
CA LYS A 140 9.96 -5.42 -4.02
C LYS A 140 9.63 -4.05 -3.40
N ILE A 141 8.89 -3.23 -4.14
CA ILE A 141 8.35 -1.94 -3.67
C ILE A 141 6.82 -2.07 -3.61
N ALA A 142 6.26 -2.11 -2.41
CA ALA A 142 4.82 -2.26 -2.20
C ALA A 142 4.13 -0.89 -2.08
N LEU A 143 3.09 -0.70 -2.88
CA LEU A 143 2.26 0.50 -2.92
C LEU A 143 0.82 0.19 -2.52
N GLY A 144 0.17 1.09 -1.79
CA GLY A 144 -1.18 0.96 -1.25
C GLY A 144 -2.32 1.16 -2.26
N HIS A 145 -2.09 0.94 -3.56
CA HIS A 145 -3.19 1.02 -4.54
C HIS A 145 -4.11 -0.20 -4.40
N HIS A 146 -5.40 0.07 -4.29
CA HIS A 146 -6.45 -0.93 -4.10
C HIS A 146 -7.25 -1.18 -5.38
N ARG A 147 -8.25 -2.07 -5.32
CA ARG A 147 -9.07 -2.48 -6.46
C ARG A 147 -9.73 -1.30 -7.16
N ASP A 148 -10.28 -0.39 -6.39
CA ASP A 148 -11.03 0.76 -6.93
C ASP A 148 -10.09 1.74 -7.64
N ASP A 149 -8.86 1.96 -7.17
CA ASP A 149 -7.82 2.73 -7.90
C ASP A 149 -7.52 2.14 -9.28
N ILE A 150 -7.50 0.80 -9.37
CA ILE A 150 -7.26 0.09 -10.63
C ILE A 150 -8.42 0.36 -11.60
N ALA A 151 -9.68 0.23 -11.13
CA ALA A 151 -10.87 0.52 -11.91
C ALA A 151 -10.93 1.99 -12.32
N GLU A 152 -10.74 2.93 -11.37
CA GLU A 152 -10.70 4.37 -11.66
C GLU A 152 -9.67 4.71 -12.74
N THR A 153 -8.46 4.11 -12.65
CA THR A 153 -7.41 4.38 -13.65
C THR A 153 -7.76 3.81 -15.02
N LEU A 154 -8.45 2.67 -15.09
CA LEU A 154 -8.96 2.13 -16.35
C LEU A 154 -9.92 3.12 -17.01
N PHE A 155 -10.93 3.59 -16.27
CA PHE A 155 -11.93 4.52 -16.80
C PHE A 155 -11.36 5.90 -17.10
N LEU A 156 -10.42 6.41 -16.29
CA LEU A 156 -9.67 7.62 -16.60
C LEU A 156 -8.94 7.50 -17.95
N ASN A 157 -8.25 6.39 -18.19
CA ASN A 157 -7.56 6.19 -19.45
C ASN A 157 -8.56 6.04 -20.61
N LEU A 158 -9.64 5.28 -20.42
CA LEU A 158 -10.66 5.08 -21.44
C LEU A 158 -11.33 6.40 -21.85
N PHE A 159 -11.81 7.18 -20.88
CA PHE A 159 -12.59 8.40 -21.15
C PHE A 159 -11.73 9.59 -21.61
N TYR A 160 -10.51 9.73 -21.08
CA TYR A 160 -9.69 10.92 -21.34
C TYR A 160 -8.52 10.68 -22.28
N THR A 161 -8.18 9.44 -22.59
CA THR A 161 -7.04 9.13 -23.49
C THR A 161 -7.36 8.10 -24.57
N GLY A 162 -8.56 7.51 -24.57
CA GLY A 162 -8.97 6.44 -25.49
C GLY A 162 -8.15 5.16 -25.37
N LYS A 163 -7.53 4.91 -24.19
CA LYS A 163 -6.65 3.76 -23.99
C LYS A 163 -7.25 2.79 -22.96
N LEU A 164 -7.32 1.53 -23.32
CA LEU A 164 -7.68 0.44 -22.40
C LEU A 164 -6.47 0.05 -21.55
N LYS A 165 -6.20 0.83 -20.50
CA LYS A 165 -5.03 0.66 -19.64
C LYS A 165 -5.35 0.93 -18.18
N ALA A 166 -5.01 -0.02 -17.29
CA ALA A 166 -5.12 0.15 -15.84
C ALA A 166 -3.75 0.04 -15.14
N ILE A 167 -3.79 0.15 -13.82
CA ILE A 167 -2.61 -0.07 -12.97
C ILE A 167 -2.42 -1.58 -12.77
N PRO A 168 -1.31 -2.20 -13.20
CA PRO A 168 -1.10 -3.64 -12.99
C PRO A 168 -0.72 -3.92 -11.53
N PRO A 169 -1.12 -5.08 -10.95
CA PRO A 169 -0.72 -5.52 -9.62
C PRO A 169 0.80 -5.70 -9.47
N LYS A 170 1.49 -6.11 -10.53
CA LYS A 170 2.95 -6.25 -10.59
C LYS A 170 3.49 -5.51 -11.80
N LEU A 171 4.49 -4.67 -11.58
CA LEU A 171 5.10 -3.87 -12.63
C LEU A 171 6.61 -3.84 -12.45
N ARG A 172 7.34 -4.21 -13.49
CA ARG A 172 8.79 -3.97 -13.55
C ARG A 172 9.05 -2.51 -13.97
N SER A 173 9.98 -1.85 -13.29
CA SER A 173 10.41 -0.49 -13.68
C SER A 173 10.98 -0.48 -15.10
N LYS A 174 11.00 0.68 -15.76
CA LYS A 174 11.50 0.80 -17.15
C LYS A 174 12.96 0.37 -17.31
N ASP A 175 13.77 0.59 -16.28
CA ASP A 175 15.18 0.19 -16.23
C ASP A 175 15.39 -1.28 -15.81
N GLY A 176 14.30 -2.00 -15.55
CA GLY A 176 14.32 -3.41 -15.17
C GLY A 176 14.77 -3.72 -13.74
N ARG A 177 15.25 -2.70 -12.98
CA ARG A 177 15.89 -2.91 -11.67
C ARG A 177 14.92 -3.13 -10.52
N HIS A 178 13.70 -2.57 -10.59
CA HIS A 178 12.75 -2.60 -9.49
C HIS A 178 11.46 -3.32 -9.86
N LEU A 179 10.91 -4.07 -8.92
CA LEU A 179 9.57 -4.65 -9.01
C LEU A 179 8.62 -3.90 -8.07
N VAL A 180 7.65 -3.21 -8.67
CA VAL A 180 6.58 -2.53 -7.94
C VAL A 180 5.40 -3.48 -7.84
N ILE A 181 4.90 -3.68 -6.62
CA ILE A 181 3.78 -4.57 -6.32
C ILE A 181 2.64 -3.81 -5.64
N ARG A 182 1.40 -4.32 -5.81
CA ARG A 182 0.18 -3.77 -5.22
C ARG A 182 -0.64 -4.87 -4.57
N PRO A 183 -0.27 -5.26 -3.34
CA PRO A 183 -0.93 -6.38 -2.66
C PRO A 183 -2.42 -6.13 -2.39
N LEU A 184 -2.87 -4.87 -2.31
CA LEU A 184 -4.28 -4.49 -2.14
C LEU A 184 -5.12 -4.57 -3.43
N ALA A 185 -4.58 -5.09 -4.53
CA ALA A 185 -5.25 -5.09 -5.85
C ALA A 185 -6.64 -5.76 -5.88
N LEU A 186 -6.96 -6.63 -4.95
CA LEU A 186 -8.28 -7.29 -4.81
C LEU A 186 -9.13 -6.72 -3.66
N VAL A 187 -8.63 -5.73 -2.93
CA VAL A 187 -9.28 -5.16 -1.75
C VAL A 187 -10.13 -3.96 -2.17
N LYS A 188 -11.37 -3.89 -1.66
CA LYS A 188 -12.29 -2.75 -1.85
C LYS A 188 -11.86 -1.57 -0.99
N GLU A 189 -12.02 -0.33 -1.51
CA GLU A 189 -11.73 0.89 -0.76
C GLU A 189 -12.54 0.97 0.53
N VAL A 190 -13.85 0.66 0.47
CA VAL A 190 -14.75 0.70 1.62
C VAL A 190 -14.29 -0.21 2.76
N ASP A 191 -13.67 -1.35 2.45
CA ASP A 191 -13.12 -2.25 3.45
C ASP A 191 -11.89 -1.66 4.13
N LEU A 192 -11.04 -0.92 3.37
CA LEU A 192 -9.88 -0.21 3.92
C LEU A 192 -10.30 1.01 4.75
N GLU A 193 -11.35 1.73 4.35
CA GLU A 193 -11.93 2.82 5.13
C GLU A 193 -12.40 2.31 6.50
N ARG A 194 -13.23 1.27 6.49
CA ARG A 194 -13.72 0.67 7.74
C ARG A 194 -12.60 0.09 8.60
N TYR A 195 -11.62 -0.55 7.97
CA TYR A 195 -10.46 -1.09 8.69
C TYR A 195 -9.62 0.01 9.34
N ALA A 196 -9.41 1.11 8.65
CA ALA A 196 -8.66 2.24 9.18
C ALA A 196 -9.34 2.89 10.40
N GLU A 197 -10.66 2.99 10.38
CA GLU A 197 -11.47 3.46 11.53
C GLU A 197 -11.30 2.51 12.75
N LEU A 198 -11.55 1.20 12.54
CA LEU A 198 -11.45 0.20 13.59
C LEU A 198 -10.05 0.08 14.19
N ARG A 199 -9.02 0.29 13.38
CA ARG A 199 -7.61 0.27 13.80
C ARG A 199 -7.11 1.61 14.34
N ALA A 200 -7.94 2.66 14.26
CA ALA A 200 -7.61 4.03 14.66
C ALA A 200 -6.23 4.48 14.12
N PHE A 201 -5.99 4.29 12.81
CA PHE A 201 -4.72 4.72 12.21
C PHE A 201 -4.57 6.24 12.29
N PRO A 202 -3.37 6.75 12.59
CA PRO A 202 -3.11 8.19 12.64
C PRO A 202 -2.97 8.76 11.22
N ILE A 203 -4.12 8.92 10.54
CA ILE A 203 -4.17 9.32 9.13
C ILE A 203 -3.70 10.76 8.97
N ILE A 204 -2.76 10.97 8.05
CA ILE A 204 -2.30 12.30 7.64
C ILE A 204 -3.16 12.73 6.44
N PRO A 205 -3.79 13.92 6.47
CA PRO A 205 -4.60 14.42 5.35
C PRO A 205 -3.81 14.48 4.03
N CYS A 206 -4.45 14.11 2.92
CA CYS A 206 -3.80 14.01 1.60
C CYS A 206 -3.91 15.30 0.76
N ASP A 207 -4.54 16.35 1.26
CA ASP A 207 -4.87 17.60 0.56
C ASP A 207 -3.83 18.71 0.72
N LEU A 208 -2.73 18.44 1.42
CA LEU A 208 -1.66 19.40 1.70
C LEU A 208 -1.02 20.04 0.46
N CYS A 209 -1.13 19.42 -0.72
CA CYS A 209 -0.54 19.95 -1.94
C CYS A 209 -1.44 20.90 -2.75
N GLY A 210 -2.75 20.98 -2.45
CA GLY A 210 -3.71 21.85 -3.13
C GLY A 210 -3.90 21.58 -4.64
N SER A 211 -3.54 20.41 -5.13
CA SER A 211 -3.58 20.09 -6.57
C SER A 211 -4.98 19.80 -7.08
N GLN A 212 -5.34 20.38 -8.25
CA GLN A 212 -6.65 20.22 -8.89
C GLN A 212 -6.83 18.94 -9.73
N GLU A 213 -5.80 18.10 -9.87
CA GLU A 213 -5.86 16.87 -10.69
C GLU A 213 -6.92 15.87 -10.18
N ASN A 214 -7.40 16.09 -8.95
CA ASN A 214 -8.44 15.30 -8.33
C ASN A 214 -9.82 15.41 -8.99
N LEU A 215 -10.11 16.44 -9.84
CA LEU A 215 -11.46 16.63 -10.38
C LEU A 215 -11.87 15.50 -11.34
N LYS A 216 -11.01 15.15 -12.30
CA LYS A 216 -11.27 14.05 -13.25
C LYS A 216 -11.42 12.72 -12.53
N ARG A 217 -10.56 12.45 -11.55
CA ARG A 217 -10.62 11.24 -10.73
C ARG A 217 -11.88 11.24 -9.84
N LYS A 218 -12.23 12.36 -9.23
CA LYS A 218 -13.48 12.51 -8.46
C LYS A 218 -14.71 12.21 -9.31
N ASN A 219 -14.76 12.73 -10.54
CA ASN A 219 -15.87 12.48 -11.46
C ASN A 219 -15.98 10.99 -11.84
N VAL A 220 -14.85 10.34 -12.16
CA VAL A 220 -14.84 8.90 -12.46
C VAL A 220 -15.25 8.09 -11.24
N LYS A 221 -14.76 8.45 -10.06
CA LYS A 221 -15.12 7.79 -8.80
C LYS A 221 -16.62 7.93 -8.48
N ALA A 222 -17.19 9.13 -8.67
CA ALA A 222 -18.62 9.37 -8.50
C ALA A 222 -19.44 8.52 -9.49
N PHE A 223 -19.07 8.52 -10.77
CA PHE A 223 -19.69 7.70 -11.80
C PHE A 223 -19.67 6.20 -11.46
N LEU A 224 -18.53 5.67 -11.02
CA LEU A 224 -18.41 4.25 -10.66
C LEU A 224 -19.26 3.89 -9.43
N ARG A 225 -19.35 4.81 -8.45
CA ARG A 225 -20.20 4.62 -7.26
C ARG A 225 -21.68 4.61 -7.63
N GLU A 226 -22.12 5.52 -8.45
CA GLU A 226 -23.50 5.58 -8.96
C GLU A 226 -23.83 4.32 -9.76
N TRP A 227 -22.93 3.89 -10.63
CA TRP A 227 -23.12 2.66 -11.39
C TRP A 227 -23.23 1.42 -10.50
N GLU A 228 -22.38 1.30 -9.48
CA GLU A 228 -22.46 0.20 -8.51
C GLU A 228 -23.79 0.19 -7.73
N GLN A 229 -24.38 1.38 -7.44
CA GLN A 229 -25.68 1.48 -6.78
C GLN A 229 -26.81 1.01 -7.70
N GLY A 230 -26.76 1.35 -8.99
CA GLY A 230 -27.76 0.94 -9.99
C GLY A 230 -27.60 -0.52 -10.46
N SER A 231 -26.41 -1.07 -10.35
CA SER A 231 -26.07 -2.43 -10.81
C SER A 231 -25.06 -3.06 -9.85
N PRO A 232 -25.51 -3.59 -8.71
CA PRO A 232 -24.64 -4.18 -7.69
C PRO A 232 -23.77 -5.31 -8.26
N GLY A 233 -22.46 -5.27 -7.97
CA GLY A 233 -21.48 -6.22 -8.48
C GLY A 233 -20.80 -5.81 -9.78
N SER A 234 -21.15 -4.65 -10.38
CA SER A 234 -20.46 -4.13 -11.58
C SER A 234 -18.98 -3.90 -11.34
N SER A 235 -18.59 -3.36 -10.20
CA SER A 235 -17.19 -3.17 -9.83
C SER A 235 -16.44 -4.49 -9.70
N ASP A 236 -17.09 -5.56 -9.21
CA ASP A 236 -16.52 -6.89 -9.15
C ASP A 236 -16.33 -7.50 -10.55
N SER A 237 -17.32 -7.28 -11.45
CA SER A 237 -17.26 -7.69 -12.86
C SER A 237 -16.13 -6.97 -13.62
N ILE A 238 -15.97 -5.66 -13.42
CA ILE A 238 -14.87 -4.88 -13.98
C ILE A 238 -13.51 -5.41 -13.50
N ALA A 239 -13.36 -5.67 -12.20
CA ALA A 239 -12.14 -6.23 -11.63
C ALA A 239 -11.84 -7.63 -12.21
N ALA A 240 -12.85 -8.47 -12.39
CA ALA A 240 -12.72 -9.81 -12.97
C ALA A 240 -12.33 -9.76 -14.45
N ALA A 241 -12.97 -8.89 -15.25
CA ALA A 241 -12.66 -8.68 -16.67
C ALA A 241 -11.23 -8.16 -16.88
N HIS A 242 -10.71 -7.42 -15.91
CA HIS A 242 -9.36 -6.87 -15.94
C HIS A 242 -8.26 -7.89 -15.62
N SER A 243 -8.62 -8.95 -14.90
CA SER A 243 -7.70 -10.02 -14.49
C SER A 243 -6.97 -10.72 -15.66
N PRO A 244 -7.58 -10.98 -16.82
CA PRO A 244 -6.89 -11.55 -17.97
C PRO A 244 -5.91 -10.59 -18.66
N LEU A 245 -6.21 -9.28 -18.65
CA LEU A 245 -5.31 -8.24 -19.19
C LEU A 245 -4.04 -8.06 -18.33
N LEU A 246 -4.02 -8.62 -17.13
CA LEU A 246 -2.91 -8.56 -16.18
C LEU A 246 -2.09 -9.86 -16.16
N SER A 247 -2.03 -10.61 -17.29
CA SER A 247 -1.24 -11.85 -17.46
C SER A 247 -1.21 -12.75 -16.21
N ARG A 248 -2.22 -13.63 -16.07
CA ARG A 248 -2.19 -14.71 -15.09
C ARG A 248 -1.11 -15.70 -15.49
N PRO A 249 -0.07 -15.94 -14.67
CA PRO A 249 0.66 -17.18 -14.82
C PRO A 249 -0.27 -18.33 -14.40
N SER A 250 -0.59 -19.22 -15.34
CA SER A 250 -1.27 -20.47 -15.04
C SER A 250 -0.39 -21.29 -14.11
N THR A 251 -0.82 -21.64 -12.94
CA THR A 251 -0.70 -22.89 -12.20
C THR A 251 -0.76 -22.71 -10.68
N ARG A 252 -1.71 -23.46 -10.12
CA ARG A 252 -1.84 -24.04 -8.77
C ARG A 252 -1.28 -23.32 -7.53
N ARG A 253 -2.19 -23.14 -6.60
CA ARG A 253 -2.23 -22.51 -5.28
C ARG A 253 -1.20 -23.04 -4.28
N PRO A 254 -0.36 -22.20 -3.67
CA PRO A 254 0.23 -22.50 -2.37
C PRO A 254 -0.55 -21.95 -1.15
N TYR A 255 -1.52 -21.05 -1.34
CA TYR A 255 -2.18 -20.36 -0.21
C TYR A 255 -3.52 -20.98 0.26
N SER A 256 -3.90 -22.18 -0.22
CA SER A 256 -5.10 -22.89 0.23
C SER A 256 -4.99 -23.44 1.67
N VAL A 257 -3.83 -23.34 2.30
CA VAL A 257 -3.56 -23.90 3.65
C VAL A 257 -3.98 -22.96 4.80
N LEU A 258 -4.44 -21.76 4.52
CA LEU A 258 -4.83 -20.79 5.57
C LEU A 258 -6.15 -21.15 6.30
N ARG A 259 -6.73 -22.32 6.04
CA ARG A 259 -8.02 -22.72 6.63
C ARG A 259 -7.97 -23.37 8.01
N SER A 260 -6.80 -23.69 8.58
CA SER A 260 -6.75 -24.55 9.76
C SER A 260 -5.58 -24.38 10.72
N LEU A 261 -5.06 -23.18 10.92
CA LEU A 261 -4.06 -22.96 11.97
C LEU A 261 -4.67 -22.15 13.11
N PRO A 262 -4.50 -22.61 14.37
CA PRO A 262 -4.92 -21.83 15.54
C PRO A 262 -4.11 -20.53 15.62
N TRP A 263 -4.76 -19.47 16.07
CA TRP A 263 -4.31 -18.07 16.12
C TRP A 263 -3.16 -17.76 17.10
N GLU A 264 -2.45 -18.76 17.60
CA GLU A 264 -1.32 -18.53 18.49
C GLU A 264 -0.14 -17.90 17.76
N CYS A 265 0.04 -16.63 18.03
CA CYS A 265 1.09 -15.77 17.52
C CYS A 265 2.47 -16.28 17.98
N ARG A 266 3.21 -16.97 17.12
CA ARG A 266 4.64 -17.28 17.33
C ARG A 266 5.52 -16.25 16.63
N CYS A 267 5.34 -14.98 16.89
CA CYS A 267 6.23 -13.97 16.36
C CYS A 267 6.42 -12.83 17.34
N LEU A 268 7.48 -12.92 18.09
CA LEU A 268 8.48 -11.88 18.37
C LEU A 268 9.58 -12.53 19.22
N PRO A 269 10.83 -12.62 18.74
CA PRO A 269 11.93 -12.81 19.66
C PRO A 269 12.01 -11.56 20.52
N ALA A 270 11.92 -11.74 21.82
CA ALA A 270 12.18 -10.72 22.81
C ALA A 270 13.54 -10.06 22.52
N LEU A 271 13.53 -8.78 22.19
CA LEU A 271 14.66 -7.92 22.41
C LEU A 271 14.81 -7.74 23.94
N ALA A 272 15.24 -8.82 24.61
CA ALA A 272 15.69 -8.78 25.98
C ALA A 272 17.22 -8.62 25.96
N GLY A 273 17.68 -7.49 26.45
CA GLY A 273 18.98 -7.39 27.12
C GLY A 273 20.16 -6.99 26.27
N GLN A 274 20.32 -5.74 25.92
CA GLN A 274 21.60 -5.07 25.99
C GLN A 274 21.50 -3.88 26.94
N ARG A 275 21.50 -4.18 28.24
CA ARG A 275 21.95 -3.23 29.23
C ARG A 275 23.47 -3.06 29.02
N ARG A 276 23.86 -1.91 28.48
CA ARG A 276 25.27 -1.46 28.56
C ARG A 276 25.61 -1.32 30.03
N ARG A 277 26.58 -2.13 30.51
CA ARG A 277 27.33 -1.87 31.74
C ARG A 277 28.15 -0.61 31.49
N ALA A 278 27.70 0.51 32.03
CA ALA A 278 28.58 1.61 32.38
C ALA A 278 29.21 1.23 33.72
N GLY A 279 30.52 1.28 33.81
CA GLY A 279 31.20 1.06 35.08
C GLY A 279 32.70 0.81 34.93
N GLN A 280 33.42 1.82 35.20
CA GLN A 280 34.84 2.02 35.60
C GLN A 280 35.75 2.48 34.50
#